data_f8701a09577b84cd3d03ab9788e451a5
#
_entry.id   f8701a09577b84cd3d03ab9788e451a5
#
_cell.length_a   1.000
_cell.length_b   1.000
_cell.length_c   1.000
_cell.angle_alpha   90.00
_cell.angle_beta   90.00
_cell.angle_gamma   90.00
#
_symmetry.space_group_name_H-M   'P 1'
#
loop_
_entity.id
_entity.type
_entity.pdbx_description
1 polymer ?
#
loop_
_entity_poly.entity_id
_entity_poly.type
_entity_poly.pdbx_seq_one_letter_code
_entity_poly.pdbx_strand_id
1 'polypeptide(L)'
;MATLPPAAVEFDRVNLAFDDHVVLNGLTFEVPSGSMRILLGASGAGKSLILKLILGLLKPDSGTILVNGHHVTAMSEAELLTVRADVGMVFQENALFDSLTVAENVGFRLYEASDMSLDQVRARVEEVLNFLGLGEFIDRMPSTLSGGQRRRVGIARAMASKPRLMLFDDSTTGLDPVISTSVDDEIVKLRDLQKVTSVVVSQQIRDAQYIATHRAIRKGDGQLEIVAEDNGRARFMVLHEGGIVFEGTAAELFASKDPYLERFLYRTLPPW
;
A
#
# COMPACT_ATOMS: atom_id res chain seq x y z
N MET A 1 -20.46 23.36 2.60
CA MET A 1 -19.43 22.63 1.82
C MET A 1 -18.71 21.74 2.79
N ALA A 2 -18.75 20.42 2.63
CA ALA A 2 -17.94 19.53 3.45
C ALA A 2 -16.46 19.83 3.11
N THR A 3 -15.68 20.21 4.09
CA THR A 3 -14.23 20.36 3.93
C THR A 3 -13.67 18.98 3.59
N LEU A 4 -12.93 18.88 2.49
CA LEU A 4 -12.20 17.65 2.16
C LEU A 4 -11.29 17.28 3.34
N PRO A 5 -11.17 15.98 3.68
CA PRO A 5 -10.24 15.56 4.70
C PRO A 5 -8.81 16.00 4.30
N PRO A 6 -7.97 16.35 5.29
CA PRO A 6 -6.60 16.75 4.99
C PRO A 6 -5.87 15.64 4.22
N ALA A 7 -4.99 16.01 3.31
CA ALA A 7 -4.21 15.04 2.56
C ALA A 7 -3.22 14.30 3.48
N ALA A 8 -3.15 12.99 3.33
CA ALA A 8 -2.14 12.16 4.01
C ALA A 8 -0.81 12.16 3.26
N VAL A 9 -0.86 12.35 1.93
CA VAL A 9 0.32 12.51 1.08
C VAL A 9 0.05 13.62 0.07
N GLU A 10 1.01 14.51 -0.12
CA GLU A 10 0.97 15.57 -1.12
C GLU A 10 2.30 15.61 -1.86
N PHE A 11 2.25 15.62 -3.18
CA PHE A 11 3.37 15.86 -4.08
C PHE A 11 3.10 17.16 -4.84
N ASP A 12 4.01 18.11 -4.77
CA ASP A 12 3.94 19.37 -5.54
C ASP A 12 5.17 19.50 -6.42
N ARG A 13 4.98 19.38 -7.75
CA ARG A 13 5.98 19.55 -8.81
C ARG A 13 7.29 18.81 -8.54
N VAL A 14 7.18 17.55 -8.09
CA VAL A 14 8.31 16.71 -7.74
C VAL A 14 9.04 16.24 -9.00
N ASN A 15 10.34 16.50 -9.06
CA ASN A 15 11.23 16.04 -10.11
C ASN A 15 12.27 15.07 -9.54
N LEU A 16 12.58 14.03 -10.28
CA LEU A 16 13.61 13.04 -9.93
C LEU A 16 14.26 12.51 -11.20
N ALA A 17 15.58 12.58 -11.25
CA ALA A 17 16.38 11.99 -12.30
C ALA A 17 17.52 11.14 -11.71
N PHE A 18 18.02 10.20 -12.48
CA PHE A 18 19.25 9.49 -12.22
C PHE A 18 20.16 9.68 -13.43
N ASP A 19 21.29 10.31 -13.21
CA ASP A 19 22.17 10.78 -14.28
C ASP A 19 21.37 11.61 -15.32
N ASP A 20 21.36 11.20 -16.57
CA ASP A 20 20.62 11.88 -17.65
C ASP A 20 19.18 11.35 -17.83
N HIS A 21 18.73 10.38 -17.00
CA HIS A 21 17.42 9.77 -17.13
C HIS A 21 16.40 10.39 -16.17
N VAL A 22 15.49 11.21 -16.69
CA VAL A 22 14.37 11.77 -15.93
C VAL A 22 13.34 10.69 -15.67
N VAL A 23 13.04 10.41 -14.38
CA VAL A 23 12.06 9.40 -13.95
C VAL A 23 10.75 10.03 -13.52
N LEU A 24 10.81 11.17 -12.81
CA LEU A 24 9.62 11.96 -12.44
C LEU A 24 9.81 13.39 -12.95
N ASN A 25 8.76 13.93 -13.57
CA ASN A 25 8.79 15.25 -14.22
C ASN A 25 7.60 16.09 -13.76
N GLY A 26 7.81 16.96 -12.78
CA GLY A 26 6.80 17.85 -12.23
C GLY A 26 5.61 17.11 -11.58
N LEU A 27 5.86 15.93 -11.01
CA LEU A 27 4.80 15.06 -10.47
C LEU A 27 4.02 15.79 -9.37
N THR A 28 2.69 15.89 -9.56
CA THR A 28 1.79 16.57 -8.62
C THR A 28 0.54 15.71 -8.42
N PHE A 29 0.24 15.34 -7.17
CA PHE A 29 -0.97 14.61 -6.78
C PHE A 29 -1.19 14.65 -5.26
N GLU A 30 -2.40 14.27 -4.84
CA GLU A 30 -2.77 14.17 -3.42
C GLU A 30 -3.43 12.82 -3.09
N VAL A 31 -3.19 12.35 -1.86
CA VAL A 31 -3.89 11.21 -1.27
C VAL A 31 -4.67 11.70 -0.05
N PRO A 32 -5.98 11.94 -0.15
CA PRO A 32 -6.79 12.34 1.00
C PRO A 32 -6.78 11.28 2.12
N SER A 33 -6.80 11.71 3.37
CA SER A 33 -6.86 10.82 4.52
C SER A 33 -8.09 9.90 4.45
N GLY A 34 -7.88 8.61 4.75
CA GLY A 34 -8.93 7.58 4.69
C GLY A 34 -9.30 7.12 3.27
N SER A 35 -8.59 7.61 2.23
CA SER A 35 -8.76 7.16 0.84
C SER A 35 -7.66 6.17 0.43
N MET A 36 -7.87 5.52 -0.70
CA MET A 36 -6.88 4.66 -1.34
C MET A 36 -6.53 5.20 -2.72
N ARG A 37 -5.22 5.24 -3.05
CA ARG A 37 -4.72 5.46 -4.40
C ARG A 37 -4.05 4.20 -4.91
N ILE A 38 -4.46 3.76 -6.08
CA ILE A 38 -3.87 2.62 -6.78
C ILE A 38 -3.04 3.17 -7.93
N LEU A 39 -1.71 3.06 -7.81
CA LEU A 39 -0.76 3.58 -8.79
C LEU A 39 -0.39 2.49 -9.79
N LEU A 40 -0.81 2.67 -11.02
CA LEU A 40 -0.51 1.82 -12.17
C LEU A 40 0.55 2.46 -13.06
N GLY A 41 1.15 1.67 -13.93
CA GLY A 41 2.11 2.13 -14.94
C GLY A 41 3.02 0.99 -15.38
N ALA A 42 3.72 1.18 -16.48
CA ALA A 42 4.67 0.20 -17.00
C ALA A 42 5.78 -0.15 -15.99
N SER A 43 6.43 -1.30 -16.16
CA SER A 43 7.64 -1.61 -15.38
C SER A 43 8.71 -0.54 -15.64
N GLY A 44 9.39 -0.10 -14.57
CA GLY A 44 10.38 0.98 -14.65
C GLY A 44 9.81 2.40 -14.70
N ALA A 45 8.49 2.60 -14.68
CA ALA A 45 7.88 3.95 -14.71
C ALA A 45 8.12 4.81 -13.44
N GLY A 46 8.78 4.28 -12.41
CA GLY A 46 9.06 5.03 -11.17
C GLY A 46 8.10 4.80 -10.02
N LYS A 47 7.13 3.87 -10.12
CA LYS A 47 6.10 3.65 -9.08
C LYS A 47 6.68 3.37 -7.68
N SER A 48 7.61 2.43 -7.55
CA SER A 48 8.26 2.12 -6.26
C SER A 48 9.14 3.27 -5.75
N LEU A 49 9.63 4.15 -6.65
CA LEU A 49 10.37 5.35 -6.24
C LEU A 49 9.45 6.35 -5.54
N ILE A 50 8.18 6.46 -5.96
CA ILE A 50 7.18 7.28 -5.26
C ILE A 50 7.02 6.82 -3.81
N LEU A 51 6.96 5.50 -3.56
CA LEU A 51 6.88 4.98 -2.19
C LEU A 51 8.15 5.29 -1.37
N LYS A 52 9.33 5.20 -2.00
CA LYS A 52 10.60 5.58 -1.35
C LYS A 52 10.68 7.08 -1.04
N LEU A 53 10.15 7.93 -1.91
CA LEU A 53 10.03 9.37 -1.69
C LEU A 53 9.09 9.69 -0.54
N ILE A 54 7.93 9.02 -0.43
CA ILE A 54 6.99 9.15 0.71
C ILE A 54 7.69 8.80 2.03
N LEU A 55 8.51 7.75 2.04
CA LEU A 55 9.27 7.33 3.22
C LEU A 55 10.51 8.22 3.50
N GLY A 56 10.85 9.16 2.62
CA GLY A 56 12.08 9.94 2.71
C GLY A 56 13.36 9.09 2.59
N LEU A 57 13.26 7.87 2.03
CA LEU A 57 14.40 7.01 1.70
C LEU A 57 15.15 7.51 0.47
N LEU A 58 14.50 8.37 -0.29
CA LEU A 58 15.05 9.04 -1.46
C LEU A 58 14.61 10.51 -1.40
N LYS A 59 15.50 11.43 -1.76
CA LYS A 59 15.17 12.85 -1.89
C LYS A 59 14.95 13.19 -3.35
N PRO A 60 13.93 13.99 -3.70
CA PRO A 60 13.76 14.50 -5.06
C PRO A 60 14.79 15.57 -5.39
N ASP A 61 15.02 15.81 -6.68
CA ASP A 61 15.89 16.89 -7.15
C ASP A 61 15.24 18.26 -6.92
N SER A 62 13.91 18.33 -7.02
CA SER A 62 13.13 19.53 -6.72
C SER A 62 11.67 19.17 -6.44
N GLY A 63 10.91 20.16 -5.97
CA GLY A 63 9.51 19.99 -5.54
C GLY A 63 9.39 19.66 -4.05
N THR A 64 8.17 19.48 -3.62
CA THR A 64 7.82 19.32 -2.20
C THR A 64 7.00 18.07 -1.99
N ILE A 65 7.27 17.34 -0.89
CA ILE A 65 6.49 16.19 -0.48
C ILE A 65 6.09 16.38 0.99
N LEU A 66 4.77 16.30 1.24
CA LEU A 66 4.24 16.25 2.60
C LEU A 66 3.66 14.87 2.86
N VAL A 67 3.90 14.36 4.07
CA VAL A 67 3.33 13.08 4.56
C VAL A 67 2.75 13.32 5.95
N ASN A 68 1.44 13.11 6.10
CA ASN A 68 0.69 13.44 7.32
C ASN A 68 0.96 14.87 7.83
N GLY A 69 1.12 15.84 6.90
CA GLY A 69 1.45 17.24 7.18
C GLY A 69 2.92 17.54 7.46
N HIS A 70 3.82 16.53 7.44
CA HIS A 70 5.26 16.72 7.62
C HIS A 70 5.97 16.92 6.28
N HIS A 71 6.83 17.92 6.18
CA HIS A 71 7.58 18.28 4.97
C HIS A 71 8.83 17.38 4.81
N VAL A 72 8.63 16.15 4.34
CA VAL A 72 9.67 15.08 4.34
C VAL A 72 10.91 15.42 3.50
N THR A 73 10.77 16.27 2.47
CA THR A 73 11.90 16.70 1.64
C THR A 73 12.92 17.56 2.39
N ALA A 74 12.48 18.27 3.45
CA ALA A 74 13.32 19.17 4.25
C ALA A 74 13.83 18.53 5.55
N MET A 75 13.33 17.33 5.92
CA MET A 75 13.64 16.68 7.19
C MET A 75 15.02 16.01 7.18
N SER A 76 15.64 16.00 8.34
CA SER A 76 16.82 15.16 8.65
C SER A 76 16.41 13.70 8.82
N GLU A 77 17.40 12.78 8.79
CA GLU A 77 17.12 11.34 8.99
C GLU A 77 16.50 11.05 10.36
N ALA A 78 16.93 11.76 11.41
CA ALA A 78 16.36 11.61 12.75
C ALA A 78 14.87 12.02 12.82
N GLU A 79 14.51 13.10 12.14
CA GLU A 79 13.11 13.55 12.05
C GLU A 79 12.26 12.60 11.21
N LEU A 80 12.80 12.03 10.13
CA LEU A 80 12.11 11.05 9.29
C LEU A 80 11.72 9.77 10.04
N LEU A 81 12.43 9.40 11.11
CA LEU A 81 12.05 8.27 11.96
C LEU A 81 10.65 8.46 12.56
N THR A 82 10.28 9.68 12.93
CA THR A 82 8.95 9.98 13.48
C THR A 82 7.85 9.83 12.41
N VAL A 83 8.11 10.27 11.19
CA VAL A 83 7.18 10.10 10.06
C VAL A 83 7.02 8.63 9.71
N ARG A 84 8.15 7.90 9.58
CA ARG A 84 8.14 6.45 9.31
C ARG A 84 7.46 5.66 10.43
N ALA A 85 7.34 6.25 11.63
CA ALA A 85 6.59 5.65 12.73
C ALA A 85 5.11 5.50 12.39
N ASP A 86 4.52 6.42 11.67
CA ASP A 86 3.12 6.46 11.27
C ASP A 86 2.86 5.82 9.89
N VAL A 87 3.88 5.23 9.25
CA VAL A 87 3.77 4.61 7.93
C VAL A 87 4.09 3.12 8.00
N GLY A 88 3.17 2.29 7.54
CA GLY A 88 3.39 0.86 7.34
C GLY A 88 3.79 0.58 5.88
N MET A 89 4.82 -0.24 5.66
CA MET A 89 5.28 -0.63 4.32
C MET A 89 5.21 -2.12 4.13
N VAL A 90 4.55 -2.55 3.06
CA VAL A 90 4.50 -3.93 2.58
C VAL A 90 5.36 -4.01 1.31
N PHE A 91 6.47 -4.75 1.41
CA PHE A 91 7.45 -4.89 0.32
C PHE A 91 7.09 -6.04 -0.62
N GLN A 92 7.52 -5.94 -1.86
CA GLN A 92 7.33 -6.96 -2.89
C GLN A 92 7.86 -8.35 -2.47
N GLU A 93 8.95 -8.44 -1.73
CA GLU A 93 9.55 -9.71 -1.28
C GLU A 93 9.26 -10.03 0.19
N ASN A 94 8.24 -9.42 0.80
CA ASN A 94 7.82 -9.53 2.21
C ASN A 94 8.85 -9.00 3.21
N ALA A 95 10.15 -9.07 2.94
CA ALA A 95 11.25 -8.65 3.79
C ALA A 95 11.16 -9.17 5.24
N LEU A 96 10.66 -10.41 5.44
CA LEU A 96 10.60 -11.04 6.76
C LEU A 96 12.01 -11.42 7.23
N PHE A 97 12.21 -11.36 8.53
CA PHE A 97 13.41 -11.90 9.16
C PHE A 97 13.28 -13.42 9.28
N ASP A 98 14.10 -14.15 8.54
CA ASP A 98 14.04 -15.63 8.52
C ASP A 98 14.43 -16.28 9.85
N SER A 99 15.19 -15.57 10.70
CA SER A 99 15.61 -16.00 12.02
C SER A 99 14.60 -15.76 13.14
N LEU A 100 13.50 -15.05 12.83
CA LEU A 100 12.45 -14.70 13.78
C LEU A 100 11.16 -15.46 13.47
N THR A 101 10.41 -15.81 14.51
CA THR A 101 9.05 -16.37 14.40
C THR A 101 8.09 -15.36 13.76
N VAL A 102 6.89 -15.80 13.41
CA VAL A 102 5.81 -14.91 12.93
C VAL A 102 5.50 -13.85 13.99
N ALA A 103 5.38 -14.24 15.26
CA ALA A 103 5.13 -13.28 16.34
C ALA A 103 6.22 -12.21 16.45
N GLU A 104 7.47 -12.61 16.42
CA GLU A 104 8.61 -11.71 16.50
C GLU A 104 8.72 -10.79 15.27
N ASN A 105 8.45 -11.32 14.07
CA ASN A 105 8.38 -10.50 12.86
C ASN A 105 7.30 -9.43 12.96
N VAL A 106 6.09 -9.79 13.39
CA VAL A 106 4.96 -8.85 13.49
C VAL A 106 5.18 -7.85 14.62
N GLY A 107 5.69 -8.32 15.76
CA GLY A 107 5.96 -7.49 16.94
C GLY A 107 7.26 -6.69 16.85
N PHE A 108 8.14 -6.96 15.90
CA PHE A 108 9.52 -6.46 15.85
C PHE A 108 9.64 -4.98 16.21
N ARG A 109 8.86 -4.15 15.53
CA ARG A 109 8.90 -2.71 15.76
C ARG A 109 8.31 -2.31 17.12
N LEU A 110 7.32 -3.03 17.61
CA LEU A 110 6.71 -2.75 18.91
C LEU A 110 7.69 -3.06 20.04
N TYR A 111 8.50 -4.13 19.90
CA TYR A 111 9.55 -4.46 20.87
C TYR A 111 10.66 -3.41 20.91
N GLU A 112 11.03 -2.84 19.75
CA GLU A 112 12.18 -1.95 19.63
C GLU A 112 11.84 -0.48 19.93
N ALA A 113 10.62 -0.03 19.60
CA ALA A 113 10.32 1.40 19.52
C ALA A 113 8.99 1.81 20.18
N SER A 114 8.41 1.00 21.08
CA SER A 114 7.21 1.38 21.83
C SER A 114 7.42 1.24 23.35
N ASP A 115 6.64 1.99 24.12
CA ASP A 115 6.59 1.88 25.59
C ASP A 115 5.64 0.74 26.05
N MET A 116 5.24 -0.14 25.14
CA MET A 116 4.33 -1.25 25.45
C MET A 116 5.04 -2.33 26.27
N SER A 117 4.35 -2.91 27.26
CA SER A 117 4.82 -4.11 27.94
C SER A 117 4.84 -5.32 26.98
N LEU A 118 5.62 -6.36 27.28
CA LEU A 118 5.67 -7.59 26.47
C LEU A 118 4.28 -8.22 26.30
N ASP A 119 3.44 -8.19 27.33
CA ASP A 119 2.08 -8.72 27.26
C ASP A 119 1.19 -7.88 26.32
N GLN A 120 1.34 -6.56 26.34
CA GLN A 120 0.62 -5.67 25.41
C GLN A 120 1.07 -5.87 23.97
N VAL A 121 2.38 -6.04 23.73
CA VAL A 121 2.92 -6.37 22.40
C VAL A 121 2.36 -7.70 21.92
N ARG A 122 2.39 -8.75 22.78
CA ARG A 122 1.85 -10.05 22.41
C ARG A 122 0.36 -10.00 22.09
N ALA A 123 -0.43 -9.33 22.91
CA ALA A 123 -1.87 -9.14 22.66
C ALA A 123 -2.14 -8.42 21.33
N ARG A 124 -1.31 -7.39 21.00
CA ARG A 124 -1.42 -6.69 19.72
C ARG A 124 -1.04 -7.56 18.53
N VAL A 125 0.01 -8.37 18.66
CA VAL A 125 0.42 -9.34 17.64
C VAL A 125 -0.70 -10.36 17.38
N GLU A 126 -1.28 -10.93 18.43
CA GLU A 126 -2.40 -11.88 18.35
C GLU A 126 -3.64 -11.24 17.69
N GLU A 127 -3.99 -9.99 18.04
CA GLU A 127 -5.09 -9.23 17.43
C GLU A 127 -4.90 -9.11 15.92
N VAL A 128 -3.70 -8.71 15.47
CA VAL A 128 -3.40 -8.50 14.06
C VAL A 128 -3.37 -9.80 13.29
N LEU A 129 -2.74 -10.84 13.83
CA LEU A 129 -2.67 -12.14 13.20
C LEU A 129 -4.06 -12.79 13.07
N ASN A 130 -4.90 -12.67 14.09
CA ASN A 130 -6.28 -13.18 14.05
C ASN A 130 -7.12 -12.43 13.00
N PHE A 131 -6.94 -11.09 12.87
CA PHE A 131 -7.62 -10.30 11.84
C PHE A 131 -7.29 -10.79 10.43
N LEU A 132 -6.03 -11.25 10.19
CA LEU A 132 -5.55 -11.76 8.90
C LEU A 132 -5.67 -13.29 8.76
N GLY A 133 -6.34 -13.98 9.69
CA GLY A 133 -6.51 -15.43 9.68
C GLY A 133 -5.20 -16.21 9.83
N LEU A 134 -4.25 -15.66 10.59
CA LEU A 134 -2.92 -16.22 10.82
C LEU A 134 -2.64 -16.61 12.29
N GLY A 135 -3.65 -16.58 13.16
CA GLY A 135 -3.46 -16.82 14.60
C GLY A 135 -2.80 -18.15 14.94
N GLU A 136 -3.11 -19.22 14.19
CA GLU A 136 -2.50 -20.55 14.38
C GLU A 136 -1.01 -20.62 13.97
N PHE A 137 -0.50 -19.64 13.22
CA PHE A 137 0.88 -19.61 12.74
C PHE A 137 1.81 -18.75 13.61
N ILE A 138 1.33 -18.22 14.73
CA ILE A 138 2.03 -17.22 15.57
C ILE A 138 3.44 -17.64 15.99
N ASP A 139 3.66 -18.90 16.33
CA ASP A 139 4.95 -19.45 16.77
C ASP A 139 5.73 -20.14 15.63
N ARG A 140 5.25 -20.07 14.39
CA ARG A 140 5.92 -20.66 13.22
C ARG A 140 7.05 -19.80 12.70
N MET A 141 8.00 -20.44 12.02
CA MET A 141 9.07 -19.74 11.27
C MET A 141 8.59 -19.40 9.87
N PRO A 142 9.01 -18.27 9.27
CA PRO A 142 8.64 -17.87 7.90
C PRO A 142 8.91 -18.93 6.85
N SER A 143 9.97 -19.73 7.00
CA SER A 143 10.33 -20.82 6.08
C SER A 143 9.28 -21.93 5.99
N THR A 144 8.42 -22.09 7.01
CA THR A 144 7.36 -23.11 7.05
C THR A 144 6.03 -22.64 6.47
N LEU A 145 5.94 -21.37 6.05
CA LEU A 145 4.73 -20.75 5.54
C LEU A 145 4.65 -20.82 4.01
N SER A 146 3.44 -20.85 3.47
CA SER A 146 3.21 -20.64 2.04
C SER A 146 3.54 -19.19 1.61
N GLY A 147 3.69 -18.93 0.31
CA GLY A 147 3.93 -17.59 -0.21
C GLY A 147 2.87 -16.55 0.23
N GLY A 148 1.59 -16.92 0.15
CA GLY A 148 0.49 -16.08 0.59
C GLY A 148 0.44 -15.84 2.10
N GLN A 149 0.78 -16.88 2.90
CA GLN A 149 0.90 -16.71 4.35
C GLN A 149 2.03 -15.75 4.70
N ARG A 150 3.22 -15.90 4.08
CA ARG A 150 4.33 -14.94 4.26
C ARG A 150 3.93 -13.52 3.88
N ARG A 151 3.18 -13.34 2.78
CA ARG A 151 2.68 -12.03 2.35
C ARG A 151 1.77 -11.41 3.41
N ARG A 152 0.82 -12.18 3.94
CA ARG A 152 -0.08 -11.72 5.01
C ARG A 152 0.66 -11.44 6.32
N VAL A 153 1.73 -12.17 6.66
CA VAL A 153 2.64 -11.82 7.78
C VAL A 153 3.33 -10.48 7.54
N GLY A 154 3.76 -10.19 6.31
CA GLY A 154 4.30 -8.87 5.94
C GLY A 154 3.29 -7.74 6.14
N ILE A 155 2.02 -7.96 5.78
CA ILE A 155 0.91 -7.03 6.05
C ILE A 155 0.71 -6.89 7.57
N ALA A 156 0.66 -8.01 8.32
CA ALA A 156 0.52 -8.00 9.77
C ALA A 156 1.60 -7.14 10.45
N ARG A 157 2.87 -7.33 10.05
CA ARG A 157 3.98 -6.55 10.56
C ARG A 157 3.82 -5.06 10.28
N ALA A 158 3.42 -4.69 9.06
CA ALA A 158 3.19 -3.30 8.69
C ALA A 158 2.04 -2.65 9.48
N MET A 159 0.99 -3.41 9.83
CA MET A 159 -0.18 -2.95 10.59
C MET A 159 0.04 -2.88 12.10
N ALA A 160 1.01 -3.61 12.66
CA ALA A 160 1.14 -3.82 14.10
C ALA A 160 1.22 -2.49 14.88
N SER A 161 1.91 -1.49 14.34
CA SER A 161 2.07 -0.15 14.93
C SER A 161 0.84 0.77 14.74
N LYS A 162 -0.27 0.31 14.14
CA LYS A 162 -1.46 1.12 13.81
C LYS A 162 -1.13 2.37 12.97
N PRO A 163 -0.45 2.21 11.83
CA PRO A 163 -0.02 3.35 11.01
C PRO A 163 -1.22 4.11 10.44
N ARG A 164 -1.07 5.43 10.21
CA ARG A 164 -2.07 6.26 9.53
C ARG A 164 -2.05 6.07 8.01
N LEU A 165 -0.90 5.65 7.47
CA LEU A 165 -0.67 5.44 6.04
C LEU A 165 -0.07 4.05 5.82
N MET A 166 -0.65 3.29 4.89
CA MET A 166 -0.10 2.01 4.42
C MET A 166 0.38 2.14 2.97
N LEU A 167 1.58 1.66 2.72
CA LEU A 167 2.18 1.59 1.40
C LEU A 167 2.33 0.13 0.99
N PHE A 168 1.88 -0.20 -0.21
CA PHE A 168 1.98 -1.56 -0.77
C PHE A 168 2.77 -1.50 -2.07
N ASP A 169 3.90 -2.20 -2.14
CA ASP A 169 4.73 -2.29 -3.34
C ASP A 169 4.57 -3.66 -3.97
N ASP A 170 3.77 -3.75 -5.04
CA ASP A 170 3.55 -4.96 -5.84
C ASP A 170 3.27 -6.22 -4.98
N SER A 171 2.33 -6.10 -4.03
CA SER A 171 2.11 -7.09 -2.97
C SER A 171 1.59 -8.45 -3.43
N THR A 172 1.18 -8.61 -4.69
CA THR A 172 0.66 -9.86 -5.28
C THR A 172 1.58 -10.47 -6.34
N THR A 173 2.61 -9.74 -6.76
CA THR A 173 3.54 -10.20 -7.81
C THR A 173 4.22 -11.52 -7.39
N GLY A 174 4.20 -12.49 -8.33
CA GLY A 174 4.80 -13.82 -8.14
C GLY A 174 3.93 -14.82 -7.38
N LEU A 175 2.70 -14.45 -7.00
CA LEU A 175 1.70 -15.34 -6.42
C LEU A 175 0.78 -15.89 -7.51
N ASP A 176 0.25 -17.10 -7.30
CA ASP A 176 -0.82 -17.61 -8.16
C ASP A 176 -2.12 -16.81 -7.97
N PRO A 177 -3.04 -16.85 -8.96
CA PRO A 177 -4.25 -16.00 -8.93
C PRO A 177 -5.15 -16.19 -7.71
N VAL A 178 -5.24 -17.40 -7.15
CA VAL A 178 -6.09 -17.67 -5.98
C VAL A 178 -5.47 -17.06 -4.72
N ILE A 179 -4.15 -17.21 -4.58
CA ILE A 179 -3.40 -16.63 -3.46
C ILE A 179 -3.38 -15.10 -3.57
N SER A 180 -3.19 -14.53 -4.77
CA SER A 180 -3.27 -13.08 -5.00
C SER A 180 -4.61 -12.51 -4.51
N THR A 181 -5.74 -13.12 -4.92
CA THR A 181 -7.06 -12.67 -4.46
C THR A 181 -7.18 -12.71 -2.93
N SER A 182 -6.63 -13.72 -2.27
CA SER A 182 -6.62 -13.80 -0.80
C SER A 182 -5.82 -12.66 -0.15
N VAL A 183 -4.75 -12.17 -0.79
CA VAL A 183 -3.98 -11.00 -0.33
C VAL A 183 -4.75 -9.71 -0.61
N ASP A 184 -5.40 -9.60 -1.77
CA ASP A 184 -6.23 -8.46 -2.14
C ASP A 184 -7.42 -8.29 -1.18
N ASP A 185 -8.03 -9.40 -0.73
CA ASP A 185 -9.08 -9.39 0.30
C ASP A 185 -8.58 -8.70 1.60
N GLU A 186 -7.34 -8.95 2.01
CA GLU A 186 -6.79 -8.31 3.21
C GLU A 186 -6.58 -6.79 2.99
N ILE A 187 -6.14 -6.37 1.80
CA ILE A 187 -6.02 -4.95 1.45
C ILE A 187 -7.40 -4.28 1.46
N VAL A 188 -8.43 -4.94 0.91
CA VAL A 188 -9.83 -4.46 0.92
C VAL A 188 -10.35 -4.35 2.36
N LYS A 189 -10.12 -5.35 3.21
CA LYS A 189 -10.49 -5.31 4.64
C LYS A 189 -9.83 -4.15 5.38
N LEU A 190 -8.55 -3.90 5.13
CA LEU A 190 -7.80 -2.78 5.73
C LEU A 190 -8.41 -1.44 5.34
N ARG A 191 -8.68 -1.24 4.04
CA ARG A 191 -9.34 -0.02 3.55
C ARG A 191 -10.71 0.20 4.20
N ASP A 192 -11.55 -0.82 4.24
CA ASP A 192 -12.96 -0.64 4.57
C ASP A 192 -13.25 -0.73 6.06
N LEU A 193 -12.58 -1.64 6.78
CA LEU A 193 -12.82 -1.87 8.20
C LEU A 193 -11.92 -1.04 9.10
N GLN A 194 -10.65 -0.84 8.72
CA GLN A 194 -9.69 -0.05 9.49
C GLN A 194 -9.62 1.42 9.02
N LYS A 195 -10.17 1.72 7.84
CA LYS A 195 -10.18 3.07 7.21
C LYS A 195 -8.79 3.68 7.10
N VAL A 196 -7.77 2.84 6.90
CA VAL A 196 -6.38 3.26 6.75
C VAL A 196 -6.19 3.91 5.39
N THR A 197 -5.53 5.06 5.35
CA THR A 197 -5.08 5.64 4.08
C THR A 197 -4.08 4.72 3.41
N SER A 198 -4.20 4.49 2.11
CA SER A 198 -3.33 3.54 1.43
C SER A 198 -2.86 4.04 0.07
N VAL A 199 -1.59 3.77 -0.25
CA VAL A 199 -1.03 3.85 -1.62
C VAL A 199 -0.63 2.44 -2.03
N VAL A 200 -1.26 1.93 -3.07
CA VAL A 200 -1.02 0.59 -3.62
C VAL A 200 -0.34 0.74 -4.98
N VAL A 201 0.88 0.29 -5.09
CA VAL A 201 1.55 0.12 -6.38
C VAL A 201 1.24 -1.27 -6.89
N SER A 202 0.77 -1.38 -8.13
CA SER A 202 0.56 -2.67 -8.78
C SER A 202 0.96 -2.63 -10.26
N GLN A 203 1.48 -3.74 -10.75
CA GLN A 203 1.70 -4.02 -12.16
C GLN A 203 0.57 -4.89 -12.74
N GLN A 204 -0.27 -5.47 -11.89
CA GLN A 204 -1.36 -6.35 -12.26
C GLN A 204 -2.70 -5.60 -12.22
N ILE A 205 -3.24 -5.30 -13.40
CA ILE A 205 -4.51 -4.57 -13.51
C ILE A 205 -5.66 -5.38 -12.90
N ARG A 206 -5.64 -6.70 -13.03
CA ARG A 206 -6.65 -7.57 -12.44
C ARG A 206 -6.77 -7.37 -10.93
N ASP A 207 -5.66 -7.43 -10.20
CA ASP A 207 -5.60 -7.29 -8.75
C ASP A 207 -6.00 -5.86 -8.34
N ALA A 208 -5.48 -4.86 -9.08
CA ALA A 208 -5.84 -3.46 -8.89
C ALA A 208 -7.35 -3.21 -9.10
N GLN A 209 -7.94 -3.82 -10.13
CA GLN A 209 -9.38 -3.76 -10.39
C GLN A 209 -10.16 -4.45 -9.28
N TYR A 210 -9.73 -5.64 -8.84
CA TYR A 210 -10.37 -6.35 -7.74
C TYR A 210 -10.41 -5.48 -6.47
N ILE A 211 -9.27 -4.94 -6.05
CA ILE A 211 -9.19 -4.06 -4.88
C ILE A 211 -10.13 -2.84 -5.02
N ALA A 212 -10.24 -2.26 -6.22
CA ALA A 212 -11.07 -1.07 -6.43
C ALA A 212 -12.57 -1.38 -6.44
N THR A 213 -12.99 -2.54 -6.98
CA THR A 213 -14.39 -2.88 -7.23
C THR A 213 -15.01 -3.82 -6.19
N HIS A 214 -14.26 -4.22 -5.17
CA HIS A 214 -14.76 -5.04 -4.07
C HIS A 214 -14.70 -4.29 -2.75
N ARG A 215 -15.59 -4.63 -1.82
CA ARG A 215 -15.58 -4.08 -0.46
C ARG A 215 -15.81 -5.15 0.60
N ALA A 216 -15.25 -4.90 1.79
CA ALA A 216 -15.47 -5.72 2.96
C ALA A 216 -16.68 -5.20 3.74
N ILE A 217 -17.63 -6.09 4.03
CA ILE A 217 -18.78 -5.82 4.87
C ILE A 217 -18.79 -6.76 6.09
N ARG A 218 -19.41 -6.32 7.17
CA ARG A 218 -19.69 -7.15 8.33
C ARG A 218 -21.17 -7.54 8.31
N LYS A 219 -21.45 -8.84 8.24
CA LYS A 219 -22.80 -9.37 8.33
C LYS A 219 -23.39 -9.22 9.74
N GLY A 220 -24.70 -9.42 9.86
CA GLY A 220 -25.40 -9.33 11.15
C GLY A 220 -24.93 -10.36 12.19
N ASP A 221 -24.37 -11.47 11.77
CA ASP A 221 -23.73 -12.52 12.60
C ASP A 221 -22.27 -12.20 12.97
N GLY A 222 -21.73 -11.07 12.50
CA GLY A 222 -20.35 -10.63 12.74
C GLY A 222 -19.33 -11.17 11.74
N GLN A 223 -19.71 -12.07 10.83
CA GLN A 223 -18.81 -12.59 9.80
C GLN A 223 -18.44 -11.50 8.79
N LEU A 224 -17.20 -11.58 8.29
CA LEU A 224 -16.70 -10.70 7.24
C LEU A 224 -16.96 -11.34 5.88
N GLU A 225 -17.42 -10.53 4.94
CA GLU A 225 -17.65 -10.92 3.54
C GLU A 225 -17.07 -9.87 2.61
N ILE A 226 -16.46 -10.33 1.52
CA ILE A 226 -16.06 -9.46 0.41
C ILE A 226 -17.15 -9.53 -0.66
N VAL A 227 -17.66 -8.38 -1.03
CA VAL A 227 -18.73 -8.23 -2.05
C VAL A 227 -18.25 -7.36 -3.20
N ALA A 228 -18.71 -7.69 -4.40
CA ALA A 228 -18.40 -6.92 -5.60
C ALA A 228 -19.24 -5.63 -5.61
N GLU A 229 -18.70 -4.56 -5.06
CA GLU A 229 -19.32 -3.24 -5.00
C GLU A 229 -18.23 -2.16 -4.86
N ASP A 230 -18.19 -1.23 -5.82
CA ASP A 230 -17.33 -0.05 -5.74
C ASP A 230 -17.93 0.96 -4.75
N ASN A 231 -17.18 1.26 -3.69
CA ASN A 231 -17.57 2.23 -2.67
C ASN A 231 -16.94 3.63 -2.88
N GLY A 232 -16.27 3.85 -4.01
CA GLY A 232 -15.63 5.11 -4.39
C GLY A 232 -14.40 5.49 -3.56
N ARG A 233 -13.92 4.62 -2.67
CA ARG A 233 -12.76 4.90 -1.79
C ARG A 233 -11.42 4.69 -2.48
N ALA A 234 -11.37 3.83 -3.51
CA ALA A 234 -10.19 3.58 -4.31
C ALA A 234 -10.25 4.38 -5.62
N ARG A 235 -9.17 5.09 -5.94
CA ARG A 235 -9.01 5.77 -7.22
C ARG A 235 -7.69 5.36 -7.86
N PHE A 236 -7.71 5.22 -9.15
CA PHE A 236 -6.53 4.92 -9.95
C PHE A 236 -5.76 6.19 -10.27
N MET A 237 -4.43 6.06 -10.28
CA MET A 237 -3.51 6.99 -10.90
C MET A 237 -2.63 6.19 -11.87
N VAL A 238 -2.51 6.63 -13.12
CA VAL A 238 -1.64 5.97 -14.11
C VAL A 238 -0.42 6.84 -14.35
N LEU A 239 0.75 6.29 -14.05
CA LEU A 239 2.05 6.95 -14.24
C LEU A 239 2.61 6.60 -15.63
N HIS A 240 2.94 7.62 -16.40
CA HIS A 240 3.57 7.52 -17.71
C HIS A 240 4.51 8.70 -17.95
N GLU A 241 5.71 8.43 -18.47
CA GLU A 241 6.74 9.44 -18.80
C GLU A 241 6.97 10.47 -17.67
N GLY A 242 7.01 9.98 -16.42
CA GLY A 242 7.31 10.77 -15.25
C GLY A 242 6.15 11.60 -14.68
N GLY A 243 4.95 11.55 -15.29
CA GLY A 243 3.75 12.28 -14.86
C GLY A 243 2.53 11.36 -14.67
N ILE A 244 1.49 11.87 -13.99
CA ILE A 244 0.18 11.22 -13.91
C ILE A 244 -0.61 11.59 -15.16
N VAL A 245 -0.91 10.59 -16.01
CA VAL A 245 -1.70 10.76 -17.24
C VAL A 245 -3.19 10.47 -17.03
N PHE A 246 -3.53 9.86 -15.92
CA PHE A 246 -4.92 9.59 -15.56
C PHE A 246 -5.08 9.56 -14.03
N GLU A 247 -6.17 10.15 -13.54
CA GLU A 247 -6.68 9.96 -12.19
C GLU A 247 -8.19 9.80 -12.22
N GLY A 248 -8.71 8.70 -11.68
CA GLY A 248 -10.15 8.43 -11.72
C GLY A 248 -10.55 7.12 -11.04
N THR A 249 -11.85 6.81 -11.12
CA THR A 249 -12.42 5.53 -10.68
C THR A 249 -12.08 4.40 -11.64
N ALA A 250 -12.36 3.15 -11.24
CA ALA A 250 -12.25 1.98 -12.11
C ALA A 250 -13.11 2.16 -13.37
N ALA A 251 -14.37 2.59 -13.21
CA ALA A 251 -15.29 2.79 -14.33
C ALA A 251 -14.76 3.83 -15.33
N GLU A 252 -14.23 4.95 -14.85
CA GLU A 252 -13.63 6.00 -15.69
C GLU A 252 -12.40 5.49 -16.43
N LEU A 253 -11.53 4.70 -15.75
CA LEU A 253 -10.32 4.15 -16.37
C LEU A 253 -10.66 3.20 -17.51
N PHE A 254 -11.56 2.23 -17.27
CA PHE A 254 -11.94 1.22 -18.27
C PHE A 254 -12.82 1.78 -19.39
N ALA A 255 -13.47 2.92 -19.20
CA ALA A 255 -14.22 3.63 -20.23
C ALA A 255 -13.38 4.66 -21.02
N SER A 256 -12.13 4.86 -20.63
CA SER A 256 -11.26 5.86 -21.26
C SER A 256 -11.02 5.55 -22.74
N LYS A 257 -11.02 6.60 -23.56
CA LYS A 257 -10.68 6.56 -25.00
C LYS A 257 -9.27 7.12 -25.29
N ASP A 258 -8.50 7.39 -24.25
CA ASP A 258 -7.11 7.81 -24.43
C ASP A 258 -6.30 6.68 -25.08
N PRO A 259 -5.60 6.94 -26.20
CA PRO A 259 -4.88 5.89 -26.95
C PRO A 259 -3.75 5.20 -26.17
N TYR A 260 -3.15 5.89 -25.19
CA TYR A 260 -2.15 5.28 -24.32
C TYR A 260 -2.83 4.34 -23.32
N LEU A 261 -3.91 4.80 -22.66
CA LEU A 261 -4.64 4.00 -21.67
C LEU A 261 -5.27 2.76 -22.31
N GLU A 262 -5.87 2.88 -23.50
CA GLU A 262 -6.40 1.72 -24.24
C GLU A 262 -5.29 0.67 -24.52
N ARG A 263 -4.13 1.11 -25.01
CA ARG A 263 -2.98 0.21 -25.26
C ARG A 263 -2.41 -0.38 -23.97
N PHE A 264 -2.32 0.42 -22.90
CA PHE A 264 -1.84 -0.02 -21.60
C PHE A 264 -2.74 -1.11 -21.02
N LEU A 265 -4.06 -0.88 -21.00
CA LEU A 265 -5.06 -1.84 -20.54
C LEU A 265 -5.06 -3.11 -21.39
N TYR A 266 -5.05 -2.99 -22.72
CA TYR A 266 -5.01 -4.14 -23.63
C TYR A 266 -3.79 -5.05 -23.44
N ARG A 267 -2.61 -4.48 -23.17
CA ARG A 267 -1.38 -5.25 -22.98
C ARG A 267 -1.28 -5.92 -21.62
N THR A 268 -2.01 -5.45 -20.64
CA THR A 268 -1.90 -5.88 -19.24
C THR A 268 -3.11 -6.69 -18.77
N LEU A 269 -4.25 -6.61 -19.46
CA LEU A 269 -5.37 -7.52 -19.29
C LEU A 269 -5.10 -8.81 -20.11
N PRO A 270 -5.33 -10.00 -19.53
CA PRO A 270 -5.24 -11.24 -20.32
C PRO A 270 -6.28 -11.23 -21.43
N PRO A 271 -5.94 -11.80 -22.59
CA PRO A 271 -6.95 -11.99 -23.66
C PRO A 271 -8.02 -12.94 -23.15
N TRP A 272 -9.23 -12.46 -23.10
CA TRP A 272 -10.41 -13.26 -22.80
C TRP A 272 -10.96 -13.91 -24.08
#